data_fa63c8f42fc230e5d719b307dddcdf07
#
_entry.id   fa63c8f42fc230e5d719b307dddcdf07
#
_cell.length_a   1.000
_cell.length_b   1.000
_cell.length_c   1.000
_cell.angle_alpha   90.00
_cell.angle_beta   90.00
_cell.angle_gamma   90.00
#
_symmetry.space_group_name_H-M   'P 1'
#
loop_
_entity.id
_entity.type
_entity.pdbx_description
1 polymer ?
#
loop_
_entity_poly.entity_id
_entity_poly.type
_entity_poly.pdbx_seq_one_letter_code
_entity_poly.pdbx_strand_id
1 'polypeptide(L)'
;MHHLPLAVAVSASCLAAQGVFDLDRVTSGTLGTTLTIQARNATPNGVWLTMVSGTTGPTPVALLDPADPRVLSVGVDLLPLWSVGLLGPTGAAMYSAALPNDPAVQGAVLYWQGATFSGAPTFLGQISNALTTHHTLVNTSAALPGALLAPAAAAAVAPTPNRNLGGGDFLVVNGGTNQFFASRRLAAEAGPALNTARTLFTAVRLNDGRLLVTGGVDALGAVIASCEVYNPATNAFTAVASMNNVRAGHAAVTLADGRVMVAGGTNNYVDLTTAVTNAINTVEIYNPATNAWTNAPALGGRRVVPALTLLSNGKVMVSGGVEVTLLFGIPVGVTSTNKTQLYTPSTNTWANGPAMPSGRAYHHESQVTLADGRVLMSGGVFVPDLINALNATSIAAADVYNPTTNTWVATTMSRQRTGHSATRLANGDVIVCGGAEGVVNSQIVINAVARFAPASNSWTDLPALVEPRAAHVARLLPDNSLVLLGPGTTSELLHF
;
A
#
# COMPACT_ATOMS: atom_id res chain seq x y z
N MET A 1 -11.34 12.54 70.49
CA MET A 1 -10.87 13.56 69.53
C MET A 1 -9.93 12.86 68.59
N HIS A 2 -10.42 12.39 67.46
CA HIS A 2 -9.63 11.70 66.45
C HIS A 2 -9.54 12.61 65.24
N HIS A 3 -8.31 13.03 64.92
CA HIS A 3 -8.02 13.73 63.71
C HIS A 3 -7.93 12.71 62.55
N LEU A 4 -8.82 12.78 61.57
CA LEU A 4 -8.67 12.15 60.26
C LEU A 4 -7.77 13.03 59.39
N PRO A 5 -6.79 12.49 58.72
CA PRO A 5 -6.12 13.22 57.67
C PRO A 5 -6.95 13.21 56.38
N LEU A 6 -7.19 14.39 55.86
CA LEU A 6 -7.83 14.62 54.57
C LEU A 6 -6.85 14.13 53.49
N ALA A 7 -7.14 13.00 52.88
CA ALA A 7 -6.42 12.55 51.68
C ALA A 7 -6.91 13.41 50.52
N VAL A 8 -6.04 14.33 50.08
CA VAL A 8 -6.20 15.03 48.80
C VAL A 8 -5.94 13.99 47.73
N ALA A 9 -6.99 13.51 47.10
CA ALA A 9 -6.90 12.76 45.87
C ALA A 9 -6.36 13.71 44.76
N VAL A 10 -5.06 13.68 44.56
CA VAL A 10 -4.48 14.22 43.33
C VAL A 10 -5.01 13.33 42.22
N SER A 11 -6.00 13.80 41.48
CA SER A 11 -6.38 13.20 40.20
C SER A 11 -5.13 13.20 39.36
N ALA A 12 -4.56 12.03 39.14
CA ALA A 12 -3.60 11.82 38.09
C ALA A 12 -4.36 12.12 36.77
N SER A 13 -4.33 13.40 36.36
CA SER A 13 -4.60 13.74 34.99
C SER A 13 -3.65 12.88 34.16
N CYS A 14 -4.22 11.99 33.39
CA CYS A 14 -3.53 11.23 32.37
C CYS A 14 -2.72 12.25 31.55
N LEU A 15 -1.44 12.41 31.85
CA LEU A 15 -0.48 13.03 30.97
C LEU A 15 -0.47 12.10 29.76
N ALA A 16 -1.27 12.42 28.74
CA ALA A 16 -1.05 11.89 27.41
C ALA A 16 0.45 12.04 27.15
N ALA A 17 1.13 10.94 26.92
CA ALA A 17 2.53 10.96 26.59
C ALA A 17 2.72 12.04 25.54
N GLN A 18 3.41 13.13 25.87
CA GLN A 18 3.77 14.14 24.89
C GLN A 18 4.56 13.41 23.83
N GLY A 19 4.04 13.37 22.60
CA GLY A 19 4.73 12.77 21.48
C GLY A 19 6.11 13.41 21.34
N VAL A 20 7.04 12.68 20.76
CA VAL A 20 8.38 13.22 20.45
C VAL A 20 8.18 14.43 19.53
N PHE A 21 8.98 15.50 19.71
CA PHE A 21 8.96 16.63 18.79
C PHE A 21 9.26 16.16 17.37
N ASP A 22 8.35 16.35 16.45
CA ASP A 22 8.39 15.82 15.08
C ASP A 22 8.25 16.93 14.04
N LEU A 23 8.94 16.74 12.92
CA LEU A 23 8.69 17.42 11.65
C LEU A 23 8.01 16.47 10.67
N ASP A 24 6.96 16.96 10.04
CA ASP A 24 6.21 16.24 9.02
C ASP A 24 6.08 17.08 7.74
N ARG A 25 6.16 16.41 6.58
CA ARG A 25 5.82 17.01 5.30
C ARG A 25 4.30 17.06 5.14
N VAL A 26 3.75 18.23 4.77
CA VAL A 26 2.31 18.43 4.56
C VAL A 26 1.95 18.46 3.08
N THR A 27 2.80 19.05 2.24
CA THR A 27 2.60 19.12 0.78
C THR A 27 3.61 18.25 0.03
N SER A 28 3.33 17.97 -1.24
CA SER A 28 4.12 17.03 -2.07
C SER A 28 5.56 17.43 -2.32
N GLY A 29 5.90 18.72 -2.26
CA GLY A 29 7.22 19.18 -2.66
C GLY A 29 7.42 19.26 -4.17
N THR A 30 6.34 19.29 -4.96
CA THR A 30 6.37 19.45 -6.42
C THR A 30 6.93 20.82 -6.77
N LEU A 31 7.85 20.89 -7.73
CA LEU A 31 8.42 22.15 -8.22
C LEU A 31 7.33 23.04 -8.79
N GLY A 32 7.43 24.35 -8.54
CA GLY A 32 6.41 25.33 -8.91
C GLY A 32 5.25 25.44 -7.89
N THR A 33 5.28 24.70 -6.79
CA THR A 33 4.27 24.75 -5.73
C THR A 33 4.85 25.26 -4.41
N THR A 34 4.04 25.27 -3.36
CA THR A 34 4.49 25.62 -2.02
C THR A 34 4.78 24.33 -1.21
N LEU A 35 6.00 24.17 -0.77
CA LEU A 35 6.36 23.15 0.23
C LEU A 35 5.88 23.64 1.60
N THR A 36 5.17 22.77 2.32
CA THR A 36 4.77 23.03 3.71
C THR A 36 5.27 21.90 4.60
N ILE A 37 5.95 22.29 5.67
CA ILE A 37 6.45 21.41 6.74
C ILE A 37 5.74 21.81 8.03
N GLN A 38 5.29 20.83 8.80
CA GLN A 38 4.62 21.02 10.08
C GLN A 38 5.51 20.52 11.22
N ALA A 39 5.73 21.38 12.21
CA ALA A 39 6.24 20.99 13.52
C ALA A 39 5.09 20.52 14.42
N ARG A 40 5.31 19.49 15.21
CA ARG A 40 4.33 18.93 16.16
C ARG A 40 4.98 18.52 17.47
N ASN A 41 4.18 18.46 18.52
CA ASN A 41 4.59 17.97 19.84
C ASN A 41 5.81 18.70 20.44
N ALA A 42 6.11 19.90 19.97
CA ALA A 42 7.13 20.73 20.56
C ALA A 42 6.61 21.45 21.81
N THR A 43 7.49 22.14 22.53
CA THR A 43 7.08 22.93 23.71
C THR A 43 6.05 24.01 23.31
N PRO A 44 4.84 24.00 23.89
CA PRO A 44 3.80 24.98 23.54
C PRO A 44 4.26 26.43 23.72
N ASN A 45 3.82 27.30 22.82
CA ASN A 45 4.13 28.73 22.82
C ASN A 45 5.64 29.07 22.82
N GLY A 46 6.47 28.09 22.47
CA GLY A 46 7.92 28.28 22.36
C GLY A 46 8.34 28.91 21.04
N VAL A 47 9.62 29.24 20.97
CA VAL A 47 10.29 29.62 19.71
C VAL A 47 10.94 28.38 19.12
N TRP A 48 10.84 28.22 17.82
CA TRP A 48 11.46 27.11 17.12
C TRP A 48 12.34 27.56 15.97
N LEU A 49 13.36 26.79 15.67
CA LEU A 49 14.27 26.94 14.55
C LEU A 49 13.97 25.86 13.51
N THR A 50 13.73 26.27 12.26
CA THR A 50 13.67 25.35 11.12
C THR A 50 15.02 25.36 10.42
N MET A 51 15.66 24.21 10.36
CA MET A 51 16.95 24.01 9.72
C MET A 51 16.77 23.22 8.42
N VAL A 52 17.41 23.65 7.36
CA VAL A 52 17.39 22.99 6.05
C VAL A 52 18.81 22.86 5.51
N SER A 53 19.08 21.79 4.80
CA SER A 53 20.39 21.49 4.23
C SER A 53 20.25 20.64 2.97
N GLY A 54 21.16 20.79 2.01
CA GLY A 54 21.35 19.89 0.88
C GLY A 54 22.17 18.63 1.25
N THR A 55 22.73 18.59 2.45
CA THR A 55 23.54 17.47 2.94
C THR A 55 23.04 16.94 4.28
N THR A 56 23.33 15.68 4.57
CA THR A 56 23.08 15.08 5.90
C THR A 56 24.18 15.44 6.87
N GLY A 57 23.84 15.49 8.18
CA GLY A 57 24.83 15.55 9.27
C GLY A 57 25.74 14.32 9.34
N PRO A 58 26.46 14.11 10.41
CA PRO A 58 26.26 14.76 11.71
C PRO A 58 26.88 16.16 11.80
N THR A 59 26.07 17.14 12.23
CA THR A 59 26.57 18.49 12.53
C THR A 59 26.54 18.68 14.03
N PRO A 60 27.71 18.90 14.70
CA PRO A 60 27.74 19.13 16.13
C PRO A 60 26.97 20.39 16.52
N VAL A 61 26.06 20.29 17.49
CA VAL A 61 25.36 21.45 18.06
C VAL A 61 26.34 22.42 18.70
N ALA A 62 27.51 21.93 19.12
CA ALA A 62 28.61 22.76 19.64
C ALA A 62 29.07 23.87 18.67
N LEU A 63 28.73 23.83 17.40
CA LEU A 63 28.91 24.95 16.45
C LEU A 63 28.01 26.15 16.77
N LEU A 64 26.84 25.89 17.38
CA LEU A 64 25.84 26.90 17.75
C LEU A 64 25.91 27.18 19.27
N ASP A 65 26.15 26.16 20.08
CA ASP A 65 26.24 26.18 21.53
C ASP A 65 27.36 25.23 21.96
N PRO A 66 28.55 25.77 22.31
CA PRO A 66 29.70 24.94 22.69
C PRO A 66 29.50 24.02 23.90
N ALA A 67 28.47 24.25 24.70
CA ALA A 67 28.16 23.41 25.87
C ALA A 67 27.22 22.22 25.50
N ASP A 68 26.68 22.16 24.28
CA ASP A 68 25.74 21.14 23.86
C ASP A 68 26.48 19.99 23.13
N PRO A 69 26.52 18.78 23.71
CA PRO A 69 27.23 17.65 23.11
C PRO A 69 26.41 16.94 21.99
N ARG A 70 25.17 17.36 21.72
CA ARG A 70 24.28 16.73 20.73
C ARG A 70 24.75 17.01 19.30
N VAL A 71 24.20 16.26 18.36
CA VAL A 71 24.43 16.43 16.93
C VAL A 71 23.12 16.59 16.18
N LEU A 72 23.15 17.36 15.12
CA LEU A 72 22.05 17.50 14.16
C LEU A 72 22.22 16.51 13.02
N SER A 73 21.12 16.01 12.50
CA SER A 73 21.09 15.12 11.33
C SER A 73 21.15 15.88 10.00
N VAL A 74 21.17 17.19 10.00
CA VAL A 74 21.29 18.06 8.82
C VAL A 74 22.64 18.74 8.76
N GLY A 75 23.12 19.05 7.55
CA GLY A 75 24.32 19.86 7.34
C GLY A 75 24.04 21.35 7.59
N VAL A 76 25.03 22.19 7.33
CA VAL A 76 24.96 23.66 7.48
C VAL A 76 25.15 24.43 6.17
N ASP A 77 25.20 23.72 5.06
CA ASP A 77 25.43 24.30 3.73
C ASP A 77 24.36 25.32 3.30
N LEU A 78 23.12 25.19 3.80
CA LEU A 78 22.03 26.11 3.57
C LEU A 78 21.66 26.94 4.81
N LEU A 79 22.61 27.19 5.70
CA LEU A 79 22.40 28.00 6.91
C LEU A 79 21.62 29.31 6.68
N PRO A 80 21.87 30.08 5.58
CA PRO A 80 21.13 31.31 5.31
C PRO A 80 19.62 31.11 5.10
N LEU A 81 19.16 29.87 4.85
CA LEU A 81 17.75 29.51 4.66
C LEU A 81 17.09 29.03 5.96
N TRP A 82 17.84 28.96 7.04
CA TRP A 82 17.28 28.60 8.34
C TRP A 82 16.34 29.73 8.82
N SER A 83 15.25 29.35 9.43
CA SER A 83 14.23 30.31 9.87
C SER A 83 13.79 30.07 11.31
N VAL A 84 13.35 31.14 11.94
CA VAL A 84 12.81 31.11 13.32
C VAL A 84 11.31 31.43 13.25
N GLY A 85 10.53 30.66 14.02
CA GLY A 85 9.08 30.82 14.10
C GLY A 85 8.56 30.68 15.52
N LEU A 86 7.27 30.90 15.70
CA LEU A 86 6.57 30.70 16.96
C LEU A 86 5.73 29.40 16.88
N LEU A 87 5.77 28.65 17.95
CA LEU A 87 4.90 27.49 18.17
C LEU A 87 3.58 27.96 18.77
N GLY A 88 2.48 27.37 18.28
CA GLY A 88 1.16 27.61 18.85
C GLY A 88 0.97 26.96 20.24
N PRO A 89 -0.22 27.13 20.85
CA PRO A 89 -0.53 26.62 22.17
C PRO A 89 -0.54 25.08 22.27
N THR A 90 -0.55 24.39 21.14
CA THR A 90 -0.45 22.91 21.05
C THR A 90 0.97 22.44 20.77
N GLY A 91 1.97 23.32 20.72
CA GLY A 91 3.32 22.97 20.30
C GLY A 91 3.45 22.66 18.81
N ALA A 92 2.60 23.22 17.99
CA ALA A 92 2.59 23.06 16.54
C ALA A 92 2.88 24.40 15.82
N ALA A 93 3.54 24.32 14.67
CA ALA A 93 3.72 25.42 13.74
C ALA A 93 3.85 24.90 12.31
N MET A 94 3.71 25.79 11.33
CA MET A 94 3.94 25.48 9.92
C MET A 94 5.02 26.40 9.36
N TYR A 95 5.90 25.80 8.58
CA TYR A 95 6.84 26.51 7.70
C TYR A 95 6.43 26.28 6.26
N SER A 96 6.40 27.32 5.45
CA SER A 96 6.05 27.21 4.03
C SER A 96 7.05 27.99 3.18
N ALA A 97 7.51 27.36 2.10
CA ALA A 97 8.40 27.97 1.13
C ALA A 97 7.92 27.69 -0.31
N ALA A 98 7.98 28.70 -1.16
CA ALA A 98 7.71 28.51 -2.58
C ALA A 98 8.88 27.73 -3.21
N LEU A 99 8.57 26.67 -3.94
CA LEU A 99 9.55 25.91 -4.71
C LEU A 99 9.66 26.48 -6.13
N PRO A 100 10.87 26.72 -6.65
CA PRO A 100 11.03 27.20 -8.01
C PRO A 100 10.51 26.15 -9.01
N ASN A 101 9.92 26.62 -10.11
CA ASN A 101 9.59 25.75 -11.23
C ASN A 101 10.78 25.69 -12.20
N ASP A 102 11.90 25.17 -11.73
CA ASP A 102 13.15 25.12 -12.48
C ASP A 102 13.60 23.64 -12.66
N PRO A 103 13.66 23.14 -13.88
CA PRO A 103 14.14 21.78 -14.17
C PRO A 103 15.55 21.49 -13.63
N ALA A 104 16.38 22.52 -13.41
CA ALA A 104 17.74 22.35 -12.89
C ALA A 104 17.77 21.83 -11.44
N VAL A 105 16.68 21.99 -10.69
CA VAL A 105 16.54 21.45 -9.32
C VAL A 105 15.68 20.20 -9.25
N GLN A 106 15.33 19.62 -10.41
CA GLN A 106 14.64 18.34 -10.44
C GLN A 106 15.51 17.24 -9.80
N GLY A 107 14.91 16.46 -8.91
CA GLY A 107 15.61 15.41 -8.16
C GLY A 107 16.39 15.95 -6.95
N ALA A 108 16.33 17.26 -6.67
CA ALA A 108 16.94 17.81 -5.47
C ALA A 108 16.33 17.17 -4.20
N VAL A 109 17.21 16.89 -3.26
CA VAL A 109 16.84 16.35 -1.95
C VAL A 109 17.24 17.36 -0.89
N LEU A 110 16.28 17.74 -0.05
CA LEU A 110 16.54 18.62 1.08
C LEU A 110 16.28 17.88 2.39
N TYR A 111 17.16 18.11 3.35
CA TYR A 111 17.11 17.55 4.70
C TYR A 111 16.70 18.64 5.67
N TRP A 112 15.73 18.34 6.53
CA TRP A 112 15.12 19.29 7.45
C TRP A 112 15.20 18.77 8.86
N GLN A 113 15.42 19.67 9.80
CA GLN A 113 15.32 19.39 11.22
C GLN A 113 14.80 20.61 11.97
N GLY A 114 14.02 20.42 13.00
CA GLY A 114 13.51 21.47 13.88
C GLY A 114 14.22 21.42 15.23
N ALA A 115 14.39 22.57 15.86
CA ALA A 115 14.79 22.65 17.25
C ALA A 115 13.99 23.74 17.96
N THR A 116 13.71 23.54 19.26
CA THR A 116 13.18 24.62 20.11
C THR A 116 14.30 25.34 20.80
N PHE A 117 14.10 26.60 21.17
CA PHE A 117 15.00 27.31 22.04
C PHE A 117 14.67 26.99 23.50
N SER A 118 15.70 26.77 24.33
CA SER A 118 15.58 26.60 25.77
C SER A 118 16.25 27.76 26.50
N GLY A 119 15.78 28.04 27.71
CA GLY A 119 16.34 29.14 28.50
C GLY A 119 17.66 28.81 29.23
N ALA A 120 18.03 27.57 29.38
CA ALA A 120 19.27 27.05 30.04
C ALA A 120 19.11 25.54 30.31
N PRO A 121 20.18 24.77 30.49
CA PRO A 121 21.60 25.11 30.35
C PRO A 121 22.10 25.10 28.89
N THR A 122 21.28 24.62 27.94
CA THR A 122 21.65 24.54 26.53
C THR A 122 20.82 25.52 25.69
N PHE A 123 21.39 26.08 24.63
CA PHE A 123 20.74 27.02 23.74
C PHE A 123 19.58 26.35 23.01
N LEU A 124 19.75 25.13 22.51
CA LEU A 124 18.69 24.35 21.89
C LEU A 124 17.99 23.45 22.92
N GLY A 125 16.67 23.50 22.96
CA GLY A 125 15.81 22.62 23.75
C GLY A 125 15.60 21.26 23.09
N GLN A 126 14.36 21.00 22.64
CA GLN A 126 14.03 19.79 21.90
C GLN A 126 14.62 19.86 20.48
N ILE A 127 15.04 18.73 19.95
CA ILE A 127 15.45 18.56 18.55
C ILE A 127 14.50 17.52 17.94
N SER A 128 13.94 17.83 16.75
CA SER A 128 13.01 16.94 16.07
C SER A 128 13.73 15.76 15.42
N ASN A 129 12.94 14.82 14.88
CA ASN A 129 13.41 13.90 13.84
C ASN A 129 13.98 14.67 12.64
N ALA A 130 14.81 14.01 11.86
CA ALA A 130 15.15 14.48 10.52
C ALA A 130 13.99 14.19 9.55
N LEU A 131 13.72 15.13 8.66
CA LEU A 131 12.75 14.99 7.57
C LEU A 131 13.48 15.17 6.24
N THR A 132 13.13 14.35 5.26
CA THR A 132 13.66 14.46 3.91
C THR A 132 12.54 14.88 2.96
N THR A 133 12.80 15.84 2.09
CA THR A 133 11.87 16.21 1.00
C THR A 133 12.55 16.02 -0.33
N HIS A 134 11.80 15.48 -1.29
CA HIS A 134 12.23 15.24 -2.66
C HIS A 134 11.45 16.17 -3.59
N HIS A 135 12.14 16.79 -4.51
CA HIS A 135 11.58 17.84 -5.36
C HIS A 135 11.63 17.41 -6.82
N THR A 136 10.46 17.25 -7.45
CA THR A 136 10.34 16.85 -8.85
C THR A 136 9.31 17.71 -9.58
N LEU A 137 9.37 17.71 -10.89
CA LEU A 137 8.32 18.26 -11.74
C LEU A 137 7.06 17.37 -11.65
N VAL A 138 5.89 17.95 -11.97
CA VAL A 138 4.62 17.24 -12.06
C VAL A 138 4.75 16.06 -13.03
N ASN A 139 4.15 14.93 -12.67
CA ASN A 139 4.18 13.66 -13.41
C ASN A 139 5.58 13.03 -13.57
N THR A 140 6.54 13.39 -12.77
CA THR A 140 7.87 12.75 -12.74
C THR A 140 8.10 12.02 -11.43
N SER A 141 9.09 11.15 -11.38
CA SER A 141 9.48 10.41 -10.18
C SER A 141 10.86 10.79 -9.67
N ALA A 142 11.07 10.58 -8.39
CA ALA A 142 12.37 10.66 -7.74
C ALA A 142 12.61 9.41 -6.88
N ALA A 143 13.85 8.91 -6.91
CA ALA A 143 14.25 7.83 -6.02
C ALA A 143 14.19 8.25 -4.55
N LEU A 144 13.79 7.32 -3.68
CA LEU A 144 13.77 7.50 -2.21
C LEU A 144 14.84 6.57 -1.60
N PRO A 145 16.08 7.00 -1.49
CA PRO A 145 17.14 6.16 -0.96
C PRO A 145 16.90 5.86 0.53
N GLY A 146 17.06 4.58 0.92
CA GLY A 146 16.95 4.15 2.30
C GLY A 146 15.53 4.19 2.89
N ALA A 147 14.49 4.36 2.06
CA ALA A 147 13.11 4.45 2.55
C ALA A 147 12.54 3.12 3.08
N LEU A 148 13.15 1.99 2.76
CA LEU A 148 12.74 0.67 3.23
C LEU A 148 13.84 0.00 4.06
N LEU A 149 13.45 -0.68 5.13
CA LEU A 149 14.36 -1.48 5.98
C LEU A 149 14.56 -2.89 5.42
N ALA A 150 13.59 -3.42 4.69
CA ALA A 150 13.61 -4.75 4.09
C ALA A 150 12.92 -4.74 2.73
N PRO A 151 13.20 -5.72 1.84
CA PRO A 151 12.52 -5.84 0.57
C PRO A 151 11.01 -5.86 0.73
N ALA A 152 10.30 -5.05 -0.07
CA ALA A 152 8.86 -5.11 -0.23
C ALA A 152 8.56 -5.76 -1.58
N ALA A 153 7.87 -6.89 -1.54
CA ALA A 153 7.27 -7.53 -2.72
C ALA A 153 5.76 -7.32 -2.63
N ALA A 154 5.02 -7.72 -3.66
CA ALA A 154 3.57 -7.67 -3.67
C ALA A 154 2.99 -8.09 -2.32
N ALA A 155 2.51 -7.12 -1.57
CA ALA A 155 2.21 -7.24 -0.16
C ALA A 155 0.93 -6.49 0.16
N ALA A 156 0.26 -6.92 1.19
CA ALA A 156 -0.88 -6.20 1.71
C ALA A 156 -0.45 -4.92 2.43
N VAL A 157 -1.24 -3.88 2.28
CA VAL A 157 -1.02 -2.60 2.93
C VAL A 157 -2.17 -2.27 3.87
N ALA A 158 -1.87 -2.03 5.12
CA ALA A 158 -2.84 -1.61 6.13
C ALA A 158 -2.58 -0.17 6.56
N PRO A 159 -3.55 0.74 6.49
CA PRO A 159 -3.43 2.06 7.10
C PRO A 159 -3.33 1.94 8.63
N THR A 160 -2.51 2.77 9.22
CA THR A 160 -2.28 2.81 10.67
C THR A 160 -2.70 4.16 11.27
N PRO A 161 -4.00 4.43 11.42
CA PRO A 161 -4.49 5.76 11.79
C PRO A 161 -4.09 6.23 13.20
N ASN A 162 -3.65 5.33 14.07
CA ASN A 162 -3.44 5.60 15.49
C ASN A 162 -1.97 5.72 15.92
N ARG A 163 -1.02 5.67 15.00
CA ARG A 163 0.36 6.06 15.33
C ARG A 163 0.43 7.60 15.35
N ASN A 164 1.08 8.16 16.35
CA ASN A 164 1.31 9.61 16.50
C ASN A 164 2.12 10.26 15.35
N LEU A 165 2.07 9.69 14.18
CA LEU A 165 2.87 10.02 13.00
C LEU A 165 2.07 10.80 11.94
N GLY A 166 0.89 11.28 12.30
CA GLY A 166 0.24 12.33 11.53
C GLY A 166 -0.71 11.91 10.39
N GLY A 167 -1.20 10.67 10.36
CA GLY A 167 -2.18 10.18 9.37
C GLY A 167 -1.57 9.89 7.99
N GLY A 168 -2.04 8.84 7.36
CA GLY A 168 -1.53 8.37 6.07
C GLY A 168 -0.39 7.35 6.15
N ASP A 169 0.14 7.07 7.34
CA ASP A 169 1.10 5.99 7.55
C ASP A 169 0.43 4.63 7.33
N PHE A 170 1.21 3.67 6.89
CA PHE A 170 0.68 2.34 6.60
C PHE A 170 1.68 1.22 6.90
N LEU A 171 1.14 0.05 7.23
CA LEU A 171 1.91 -1.18 7.40
C LEU A 171 2.02 -1.90 6.06
N VAL A 172 3.23 -2.25 5.67
CA VAL A 172 3.52 -3.14 4.53
C VAL A 172 3.70 -4.55 5.09
N VAL A 173 2.78 -5.45 4.74
CA VAL A 173 2.81 -6.85 5.16
C VAL A 173 3.33 -7.69 4.00
N ASN A 174 4.54 -8.20 4.10
CA ASN A 174 5.19 -8.99 3.05
C ASN A 174 5.38 -10.48 3.39
N GLY A 175 4.71 -10.93 4.45
CA GLY A 175 4.74 -12.33 4.87
C GLY A 175 6.00 -12.75 5.65
N GLY A 176 7.05 -11.96 5.62
CA GLY A 176 8.29 -12.17 6.37
C GLY A 176 8.58 -10.99 7.29
N THR A 177 9.35 -10.03 6.81
CA THR A 177 9.67 -8.79 7.56
C THR A 177 8.68 -7.70 7.21
N ASN A 178 7.76 -7.42 8.12
CA ASN A 178 6.79 -6.35 7.95
C ASN A 178 7.40 -5.00 8.33
N GLN A 179 6.94 -3.92 7.71
CA GLN A 179 7.48 -2.57 7.92
C GLN A 179 6.34 -1.55 7.99
N PHE A 180 6.47 -0.55 8.85
CA PHE A 180 5.68 0.65 8.74
C PHE A 180 6.35 1.62 7.78
N PHE A 181 5.57 2.23 6.92
CA PHE A 181 6.02 3.36 6.12
C PHE A 181 5.37 4.63 6.66
N ALA A 182 6.22 5.55 7.16
CA ALA A 182 5.81 6.85 7.65
C ALA A 182 5.68 7.81 6.46
N SER A 183 4.45 8.01 5.99
CA SER A 183 4.13 8.70 4.74
C SER A 183 4.65 10.14 4.67
N ARG A 184 4.67 10.84 5.80
CA ARG A 184 5.13 12.22 5.88
C ARG A 184 6.63 12.37 6.03
N ARG A 185 7.32 11.31 6.47
CA ARG A 185 8.79 11.25 6.60
C ARG A 185 9.45 10.52 5.45
N LEU A 186 8.69 9.79 4.64
CA LEU A 186 9.18 8.93 3.55
C LEU A 186 10.22 7.91 4.05
N ALA A 187 10.00 7.34 5.21
CA ALA A 187 10.90 6.40 5.86
C ALA A 187 10.13 5.18 6.39
N ALA A 188 10.81 4.05 6.50
CA ALA A 188 10.26 2.83 7.08
C ALA A 188 10.80 2.57 8.49
N GLU A 189 9.97 1.95 9.29
CA GLU A 189 10.29 1.43 10.63
C GLU A 189 9.90 -0.05 10.69
N ALA A 190 10.55 -0.83 11.56
CA ALA A 190 10.18 -2.23 11.75
C ALA A 190 8.72 -2.37 12.19
N GLY A 191 7.97 -3.23 11.50
CA GLY A 191 6.61 -3.59 11.84
C GLY A 191 6.52 -4.88 12.65
N PRO A 192 5.34 -5.20 13.21
CA PRO A 192 5.13 -6.46 13.94
C PRO A 192 5.20 -7.64 12.97
N ALA A 193 5.82 -8.73 13.41
CA ALA A 193 5.89 -9.96 12.64
C ALA A 193 4.52 -10.68 12.59
N LEU A 194 4.25 -11.41 11.50
CA LEU A 194 3.22 -12.46 11.49
C LEU A 194 3.63 -13.61 12.42
N ASN A 195 2.66 -14.25 13.04
CA ASN A 195 2.93 -15.46 13.82
C ASN A 195 3.40 -16.62 12.92
N THR A 196 2.93 -16.65 11.67
CA THR A 196 3.36 -17.61 10.65
C THR A 196 3.80 -16.86 9.41
N ALA A 197 5.10 -16.93 9.07
CA ALA A 197 5.63 -16.40 7.82
C ALA A 197 5.01 -17.17 6.63
N ARG A 198 4.60 -16.44 5.60
CA ARG A 198 3.83 -16.99 4.47
C ARG A 198 4.02 -16.21 3.18
N THR A 199 3.87 -16.90 2.06
CA THR A 199 3.81 -16.30 0.71
C THR A 199 2.47 -16.64 0.05
N LEU A 200 2.12 -16.03 -1.06
CA LEU A 200 0.87 -16.29 -1.81
C LEU A 200 -0.40 -16.21 -0.95
N PHE A 201 -0.32 -15.45 0.15
CA PHE A 201 -1.44 -15.15 1.02
C PHE A 201 -2.28 -14.00 0.46
N THR A 202 -3.43 -13.77 1.05
CA THR A 202 -4.24 -12.58 0.78
C THR A 202 -4.46 -11.79 2.06
N ALA A 203 -4.50 -10.47 1.96
CA ALA A 203 -4.82 -9.63 3.08
C ALA A 203 -5.85 -8.57 2.69
N VAL A 204 -6.85 -8.39 3.54
CA VAL A 204 -7.94 -7.42 3.32
C VAL A 204 -8.22 -6.62 4.57
N ARG A 205 -8.57 -5.35 4.36
CA ARG A 205 -8.95 -4.47 5.45
C ARG A 205 -10.38 -4.78 5.91
N LEU A 206 -10.56 -4.92 7.22
CA LEU A 206 -11.87 -5.01 7.86
C LEU A 206 -12.47 -3.60 8.04
N ASN A 207 -13.79 -3.51 8.20
CA ASN A 207 -14.50 -2.23 8.37
C ASN A 207 -14.09 -1.46 9.64
N ASP A 208 -13.55 -2.15 10.64
CA ASP A 208 -13.03 -1.56 11.88
C ASP A 208 -11.56 -1.11 11.79
N GLY A 209 -10.96 -1.20 10.61
CA GLY A 209 -9.59 -0.77 10.34
C GLY A 209 -8.53 -1.83 10.57
N ARG A 210 -8.87 -2.99 11.15
CA ARG A 210 -7.97 -4.13 11.28
C ARG A 210 -7.68 -4.74 9.90
N LEU A 211 -6.61 -5.53 9.79
CA LEU A 211 -6.25 -6.25 8.56
C LEU A 211 -6.33 -7.76 8.81
N LEU A 212 -7.13 -8.47 8.03
CA LEU A 212 -7.20 -9.93 8.03
C LEU A 212 -6.23 -10.48 6.98
N VAL A 213 -5.33 -11.36 7.40
CA VAL A 213 -4.40 -12.13 6.57
C VAL A 213 -4.86 -13.58 6.52
N THR A 214 -5.00 -14.16 5.32
CA THR A 214 -5.57 -15.49 5.13
C THR A 214 -4.69 -16.39 4.29
N GLY A 215 -4.54 -17.64 4.69
CA GLY A 215 -3.91 -18.71 3.92
C GLY A 215 -2.47 -18.44 3.47
N GLY A 216 -2.14 -18.96 2.32
CA GLY A 216 -0.82 -18.87 1.72
C GLY A 216 -0.01 -20.16 1.82
N VAL A 217 1.28 -20.05 1.53
CA VAL A 217 2.28 -21.12 1.64
C VAL A 217 3.24 -20.73 2.77
N ASP A 218 3.43 -21.61 3.73
CA ASP A 218 4.33 -21.37 4.86
C ASP A 218 5.81 -21.58 4.49
N ALA A 219 6.70 -21.37 5.45
CA ALA A 219 8.14 -21.51 5.25
C ALA A 219 8.59 -22.96 4.96
N LEU A 220 7.73 -23.96 5.21
CA LEU A 220 7.98 -25.37 4.93
C LEU A 220 7.41 -25.79 3.56
N GLY A 221 6.78 -24.87 2.82
CA GLY A 221 6.16 -25.14 1.52
C GLY A 221 4.73 -25.69 1.61
N ALA A 222 4.13 -25.76 2.81
CA ALA A 222 2.77 -26.24 2.96
C ALA A 222 1.74 -25.13 2.70
N VAL A 223 0.67 -25.47 1.96
CA VAL A 223 -0.49 -24.59 1.81
C VAL A 223 -1.30 -24.63 3.11
N ILE A 224 -1.58 -23.48 3.69
CA ILE A 224 -2.17 -23.35 5.02
C ILE A 224 -3.57 -22.74 4.98
N ALA A 225 -4.38 -23.07 6.01
CA ALA A 225 -5.69 -22.47 6.26
C ALA A 225 -5.65 -21.39 7.34
N SER A 226 -4.53 -21.24 8.06
CA SER A 226 -4.42 -20.34 9.20
C SER A 226 -4.64 -18.89 8.79
N CYS A 227 -5.25 -18.13 9.69
CA CYS A 227 -5.55 -16.70 9.51
C CYS A 227 -5.05 -15.91 10.71
N GLU A 228 -4.67 -14.67 10.45
CA GLU A 228 -4.19 -13.73 11.46
C GLU A 228 -4.81 -12.37 11.23
N VAL A 229 -5.08 -11.65 12.32
CA VAL A 229 -5.57 -10.27 12.26
C VAL A 229 -4.54 -9.34 12.86
N TYR A 230 -4.12 -8.36 12.09
CA TYR A 230 -3.39 -7.20 12.59
C TYR A 230 -4.36 -6.20 13.21
N ASN A 231 -4.06 -5.80 14.45
CA ASN A 231 -4.80 -4.75 15.14
C ASN A 231 -3.90 -3.51 15.28
N PRO A 232 -4.21 -2.40 14.59
CA PRO A 232 -3.40 -1.18 14.67
C PRO A 232 -3.38 -0.52 16.07
N ALA A 233 -4.40 -0.77 16.91
CA ALA A 233 -4.44 -0.23 18.26
C ALA A 233 -3.44 -0.91 19.21
N THR A 234 -3.22 -2.21 19.04
CA THR A 234 -2.26 -2.99 19.84
C THR A 234 -0.92 -3.19 19.14
N ASN A 235 -0.83 -2.81 17.88
CA ASN A 235 0.33 -3.01 17.01
C ASN A 235 0.79 -4.49 16.97
N ALA A 236 -0.14 -5.43 16.87
CA ALA A 236 0.17 -6.85 16.92
C ALA A 236 -0.72 -7.66 15.96
N PHE A 237 -0.16 -8.79 15.50
CA PHE A 237 -0.92 -9.85 14.84
C PHE A 237 -1.40 -10.86 15.89
N THR A 238 -2.65 -11.29 15.76
CA THR A 238 -3.24 -12.36 16.57
C THR A 238 -3.86 -13.40 15.67
N ALA A 239 -3.66 -14.68 16.00
CA ALA A 239 -4.32 -15.76 15.30
C ALA A 239 -5.84 -15.68 15.51
N VAL A 240 -6.58 -15.95 14.44
CA VAL A 240 -8.04 -16.07 14.43
C VAL A 240 -8.46 -17.40 13.85
N ALA A 241 -9.77 -17.69 13.81
CA ALA A 241 -10.27 -18.95 13.26
C ALA A 241 -9.67 -19.21 11.87
N SER A 242 -9.20 -20.43 11.65
CA SER A 242 -8.71 -20.89 10.36
C SER A 242 -9.85 -21.14 9.38
N MET A 243 -9.59 -20.96 8.08
CA MET A 243 -10.50 -21.40 7.01
C MET A 243 -10.76 -22.91 7.08
N ASN A 244 -11.88 -23.35 6.52
CA ASN A 244 -12.19 -24.79 6.42
C ASN A 244 -11.30 -25.51 5.40
N ASN A 245 -10.81 -24.77 4.39
CA ASN A 245 -9.94 -25.31 3.35
C ASN A 245 -8.60 -24.58 3.33
N VAL A 246 -7.50 -25.32 3.19
CA VAL A 246 -6.20 -24.73 2.88
C VAL A 246 -6.25 -24.06 1.51
N ARG A 247 -5.62 -22.89 1.37
CA ARG A 247 -5.56 -22.19 0.08
C ARG A 247 -4.40 -21.20 -0.04
N ALA A 248 -3.80 -21.17 -1.23
CA ALA A 248 -2.83 -20.17 -1.64
C ALA A 248 -3.22 -19.58 -3.00
N GLY A 249 -2.78 -18.38 -3.33
CA GLY A 249 -3.16 -17.72 -4.59
C GLY A 249 -4.67 -17.58 -4.78
N HIS A 250 -5.42 -17.44 -3.69
CA HIS A 250 -6.85 -17.17 -3.68
C HIS A 250 -7.11 -15.66 -3.72
N ALA A 251 -8.34 -15.27 -3.98
CA ALA A 251 -8.77 -13.88 -3.83
C ALA A 251 -9.58 -13.68 -2.54
N ALA A 252 -9.54 -12.47 -2.00
CA ALA A 252 -10.37 -12.05 -0.87
C ALA A 252 -10.95 -10.66 -1.09
N VAL A 253 -12.12 -10.40 -0.49
CA VAL A 253 -12.76 -9.08 -0.50
C VAL A 253 -13.61 -8.91 0.75
N THR A 254 -13.60 -7.70 1.32
CA THR A 254 -14.51 -7.32 2.39
C THR A 254 -15.88 -6.98 1.80
N LEU A 255 -16.92 -7.65 2.28
CA LEU A 255 -18.31 -7.43 1.88
C LEU A 255 -18.86 -6.13 2.49
N ALA A 256 -19.97 -5.62 1.95
CA ALA A 256 -20.61 -4.41 2.45
C ALA A 256 -21.05 -4.51 3.92
N ASP A 257 -21.36 -5.71 4.40
CA ASP A 257 -21.74 -5.98 5.78
C ASP A 257 -20.54 -6.23 6.74
N GLY A 258 -19.31 -6.09 6.24
CA GLY A 258 -18.07 -6.23 7.02
C GLY A 258 -17.54 -7.66 7.12
N ARG A 259 -18.26 -8.67 6.62
CA ARG A 259 -17.72 -10.03 6.48
C ARG A 259 -16.67 -10.07 5.37
N VAL A 260 -15.84 -11.09 5.35
CA VAL A 260 -14.82 -11.27 4.31
C VAL A 260 -15.09 -12.53 3.53
N MET A 261 -15.16 -12.41 2.20
CA MET A 261 -15.25 -13.56 1.29
C MET A 261 -13.87 -13.90 0.76
N VAL A 262 -13.55 -15.21 0.73
CA VAL A 262 -12.39 -15.78 0.04
C VAL A 262 -12.87 -16.77 -1.01
N ALA A 263 -12.21 -16.81 -2.18
CA ALA A 263 -12.62 -17.68 -3.28
C ALA A 263 -11.46 -18.20 -4.10
N GLY A 264 -11.56 -19.45 -4.53
CA GLY A 264 -10.57 -20.12 -5.39
C GLY A 264 -9.21 -20.32 -4.72
N GLY A 265 -8.16 -20.30 -5.52
CA GLY A 265 -6.80 -20.62 -5.12
C GLY A 265 -6.45 -22.07 -5.38
N THR A 266 -5.37 -22.53 -4.77
CA THR A 266 -4.91 -23.92 -4.81
C THR A 266 -4.80 -24.50 -3.41
N ASN A 267 -4.99 -25.80 -3.27
CA ASN A 267 -4.78 -26.52 -2.02
C ASN A 267 -3.42 -27.27 -1.97
N ASN A 268 -2.64 -27.20 -3.03
CA ASN A 268 -1.28 -27.74 -3.09
C ASN A 268 -0.39 -26.85 -3.97
N TYR A 269 0.81 -26.53 -3.48
CA TYR A 269 1.77 -25.68 -4.19
C TYR A 269 3.17 -26.22 -4.01
N VAL A 270 3.69 -26.85 -5.06
CA VAL A 270 5.10 -27.23 -5.19
C VAL A 270 5.75 -26.39 -6.28
N ASP A 271 5.02 -26.22 -7.38
CA ASP A 271 5.34 -25.42 -8.54
C ASP A 271 4.06 -24.87 -9.18
N LEU A 272 4.19 -24.12 -10.24
CA LEU A 272 3.06 -23.52 -10.94
C LEU A 272 2.11 -24.60 -11.52
N THR A 273 2.66 -25.70 -12.04
CA THR A 273 1.86 -26.81 -12.59
C THR A 273 1.02 -27.45 -11.51
N THR A 274 1.63 -27.77 -10.37
CA THR A 274 0.95 -28.31 -9.20
C THR A 274 -0.13 -27.36 -8.69
N ALA A 275 0.18 -26.08 -8.60
CA ALA A 275 -0.79 -25.07 -8.19
C ALA A 275 -2.04 -25.05 -9.08
N VAL A 276 -1.84 -25.11 -10.39
CA VAL A 276 -2.95 -25.06 -11.36
C VAL A 276 -3.76 -26.35 -11.33
N THR A 277 -3.10 -27.51 -11.33
CA THR A 277 -3.80 -28.82 -11.34
C THR A 277 -4.58 -29.09 -10.04
N ASN A 278 -4.16 -28.47 -8.92
CA ASN A 278 -4.84 -28.54 -7.63
C ASN A 278 -5.71 -27.31 -7.32
N ALA A 279 -6.10 -26.56 -8.37
CA ALA A 279 -7.01 -25.44 -8.23
C ALA A 279 -8.33 -25.84 -7.57
N ILE A 280 -8.88 -24.98 -6.74
CA ILE A 280 -10.15 -25.19 -6.06
C ILE A 280 -11.20 -24.16 -6.51
N ASN A 281 -12.47 -24.51 -6.31
CA ASN A 281 -13.60 -23.59 -6.56
C ASN A 281 -14.35 -23.24 -5.27
N THR A 282 -13.87 -23.66 -4.13
CA THR A 282 -14.53 -23.42 -2.85
C THR A 282 -14.52 -21.93 -2.49
N VAL A 283 -15.59 -21.51 -1.83
CA VAL A 283 -15.79 -20.14 -1.34
C VAL A 283 -16.13 -20.20 0.13
N GLU A 284 -15.50 -19.35 0.92
CA GLU A 284 -15.76 -19.25 2.36
C GLU A 284 -15.95 -17.79 2.76
N ILE A 285 -16.76 -17.58 3.79
CA ILE A 285 -17.04 -16.26 4.33
C ILE A 285 -16.68 -16.22 5.82
N TYR A 286 -15.80 -15.31 6.18
CA TYR A 286 -15.40 -15.02 7.55
C TYR A 286 -16.30 -13.95 8.16
N ASN A 287 -16.76 -14.19 9.38
CA ASN A 287 -17.47 -13.21 10.18
C ASN A 287 -16.55 -12.70 11.31
N PRO A 288 -16.05 -11.46 11.26
CA PRO A 288 -15.17 -10.90 12.28
C PRO A 288 -15.82 -10.79 13.67
N ALA A 289 -17.15 -10.66 13.74
CA ALA A 289 -17.87 -10.53 15.02
C ALA A 289 -17.95 -11.85 15.78
N THR A 290 -18.05 -12.98 15.08
CA THR A 290 -18.13 -14.32 15.67
C THR A 290 -16.82 -15.10 15.59
N ASN A 291 -15.81 -14.56 14.91
CA ASN A 291 -14.55 -15.23 14.62
C ASN A 291 -14.77 -16.63 14.02
N ALA A 292 -15.62 -16.73 13.00
CA ALA A 292 -15.98 -18.01 12.40
C ALA A 292 -16.03 -17.96 10.87
N TRP A 293 -15.69 -19.07 10.23
CA TRP A 293 -15.80 -19.29 8.79
C TRP A 293 -17.02 -20.13 8.45
N THR A 294 -17.71 -19.77 7.38
CA THR A 294 -18.83 -20.54 6.81
C THR A 294 -18.60 -20.79 5.33
N ASN A 295 -18.95 -21.98 4.85
CA ASN A 295 -18.91 -22.26 3.42
C ASN A 295 -20.01 -21.49 2.69
N ALA A 296 -19.68 -20.96 1.53
CA ALA A 296 -20.63 -20.36 0.60
C ALA A 296 -20.71 -21.22 -0.69
N PRO A 297 -21.71 -21.02 -1.56
CA PRO A 297 -21.79 -21.73 -2.84
C PRO A 297 -20.49 -21.61 -3.63
N ALA A 298 -20.02 -22.72 -4.20
CA ALA A 298 -18.78 -22.77 -4.94
C ALA A 298 -18.85 -21.98 -6.26
N LEU A 299 -17.70 -21.55 -6.76
CA LEU A 299 -17.56 -21.00 -8.11
C LEU A 299 -17.91 -22.07 -9.17
N GLY A 300 -18.39 -21.64 -10.32
CA GLY A 300 -18.71 -22.51 -11.45
C GLY A 300 -17.49 -23.20 -12.10
N GLY A 301 -16.27 -22.79 -11.75
CA GLY A 301 -15.03 -23.38 -12.22
C GLY A 301 -13.92 -23.28 -11.19
N ARG A 302 -12.96 -24.21 -11.24
CA ARG A 302 -11.75 -24.20 -10.39
C ARG A 302 -10.78 -23.19 -10.96
N ARG A 303 -10.25 -22.28 -10.14
CA ARG A 303 -9.31 -21.26 -10.62
C ARG A 303 -8.35 -20.80 -9.55
N VAL A 304 -7.10 -20.58 -9.97
CA VAL A 304 -6.07 -19.93 -9.16
C VAL A 304 -5.89 -18.48 -9.60
N VAL A 305 -5.44 -17.64 -8.70
CA VAL A 305 -5.20 -16.19 -8.88
C VAL A 305 -6.33 -15.45 -9.60
N PRO A 306 -7.62 -15.69 -9.22
CA PRO A 306 -8.73 -14.86 -9.68
C PRO A 306 -8.66 -13.48 -9.01
N ALA A 307 -9.52 -12.57 -9.43
CA ALA A 307 -9.77 -11.33 -8.69
C ALA A 307 -11.19 -11.31 -8.13
N LEU A 308 -11.36 -10.74 -6.93
CA LEU A 308 -12.65 -10.44 -6.32
C LEU A 308 -12.82 -8.92 -6.17
N THR A 309 -14.00 -8.41 -6.51
CA THR A 309 -14.35 -7.00 -6.40
C THR A 309 -15.71 -6.84 -5.76
N LEU A 310 -15.78 -6.03 -4.70
CA LEU A 310 -17.06 -5.50 -4.22
C LEU A 310 -17.51 -4.39 -5.17
N LEU A 311 -18.66 -4.60 -5.80
CA LEU A 311 -19.26 -3.64 -6.73
C LEU A 311 -20.10 -2.60 -5.96
N SER A 312 -20.31 -1.44 -6.58
CA SER A 312 -21.11 -0.35 -6.01
C SER A 312 -22.57 -0.75 -5.71
N ASN A 313 -23.10 -1.80 -6.36
CA ASN A 313 -24.42 -2.34 -6.11
C ASN A 313 -24.45 -3.42 -4.99
N GLY A 314 -23.35 -3.62 -4.25
CA GLY A 314 -23.22 -4.57 -3.15
C GLY A 314 -22.99 -6.02 -3.57
N LYS A 315 -23.00 -6.35 -4.87
CA LYS A 315 -22.61 -7.68 -5.34
C LYS A 315 -21.09 -7.83 -5.33
N VAL A 316 -20.62 -9.07 -5.32
CA VAL A 316 -19.19 -9.38 -5.50
C VAL A 316 -19.00 -10.00 -6.88
N MET A 317 -18.10 -9.43 -7.65
CA MET A 317 -17.68 -10.00 -8.93
C MET A 317 -16.41 -10.82 -8.71
N VAL A 318 -16.40 -12.08 -9.17
CA VAL A 318 -15.19 -12.82 -9.43
C VAL A 318 -14.85 -12.73 -10.91
N SER A 319 -13.62 -12.42 -11.24
CA SER A 319 -13.15 -12.27 -12.62
C SER A 319 -11.85 -13.01 -12.88
N GLY A 320 -11.70 -13.58 -14.06
CA GLY A 320 -10.48 -14.20 -14.56
C GLY A 320 -9.90 -15.29 -13.65
N GLY A 321 -8.59 -15.35 -13.61
CA GLY A 321 -7.81 -16.42 -13.02
C GLY A 321 -7.42 -17.50 -14.03
N VAL A 322 -6.52 -18.39 -13.65
CA VAL A 322 -6.22 -19.60 -14.44
C VAL A 322 -7.25 -20.65 -14.09
N GLU A 323 -8.10 -20.98 -15.05
CA GLU A 323 -9.16 -21.99 -14.91
C GLU A 323 -8.64 -23.35 -15.37
N VAL A 324 -9.00 -24.39 -14.62
CA VAL A 324 -8.64 -25.78 -14.93
C VAL A 324 -9.90 -26.56 -15.26
N THR A 325 -9.90 -27.22 -16.40
CA THR A 325 -10.94 -28.18 -16.79
C THR A 325 -10.45 -29.58 -16.46
N LEU A 326 -11.23 -30.31 -15.67
CA LEU A 326 -10.95 -31.71 -15.33
C LEU A 326 -11.91 -32.64 -16.09
N LEU A 327 -11.37 -33.73 -16.62
CA LEU A 327 -12.15 -34.86 -17.13
C LEU A 327 -11.79 -36.10 -16.28
N PHE A 328 -12.76 -36.66 -15.58
CA PHE A 328 -12.54 -37.76 -14.63
C PHE A 328 -11.42 -37.51 -13.62
N GLY A 329 -11.27 -36.23 -13.16
CA GLY A 329 -10.23 -35.82 -12.22
C GLY A 329 -8.86 -35.53 -12.85
N ILE A 330 -8.72 -35.70 -14.16
CA ILE A 330 -7.47 -35.45 -14.90
C ILE A 330 -7.58 -34.06 -15.55
N PRO A 331 -6.56 -33.18 -15.38
CA PRO A 331 -6.51 -31.89 -16.06
C PRO A 331 -6.42 -32.08 -17.59
N VAL A 332 -7.43 -31.61 -18.32
CA VAL A 332 -7.50 -31.68 -19.78
C VAL A 332 -7.45 -30.29 -20.43
N GLY A 333 -7.58 -29.23 -19.64
CA GLY A 333 -7.48 -27.87 -20.11
C GLY A 333 -7.05 -26.90 -19.01
N VAL A 334 -6.20 -25.97 -19.37
CA VAL A 334 -5.74 -24.87 -18.52
C VAL A 334 -5.77 -23.60 -19.39
N THR A 335 -6.42 -22.54 -18.92
CA THR A 335 -6.43 -21.27 -19.64
C THR A 335 -6.72 -20.12 -18.71
N SER A 336 -6.24 -18.92 -19.04
CA SER A 336 -6.74 -17.70 -18.41
C SER A 336 -8.17 -17.47 -18.84
N THR A 337 -9.11 -17.59 -17.90
CA THR A 337 -10.53 -17.46 -18.22
C THR A 337 -10.95 -15.99 -18.37
N ASN A 338 -11.87 -15.73 -19.27
CA ASN A 338 -12.57 -14.45 -19.38
C ASN A 338 -13.93 -14.45 -18.66
N LYS A 339 -14.29 -15.55 -18.01
CA LYS A 339 -15.57 -15.69 -17.30
C LYS A 339 -15.61 -14.79 -16.07
N THR A 340 -16.77 -14.18 -15.85
CA THR A 340 -17.10 -13.51 -14.59
C THR A 340 -18.32 -14.16 -13.97
N GLN A 341 -18.39 -14.11 -12.65
CA GLN A 341 -19.56 -14.51 -11.89
C GLN A 341 -19.88 -13.43 -10.85
N LEU A 342 -21.14 -13.22 -10.58
CA LEU A 342 -21.67 -12.21 -9.69
C LEU A 342 -22.32 -12.90 -8.48
N TYR A 343 -21.78 -12.72 -7.31
CA TYR A 343 -22.35 -13.17 -6.05
C TYR A 343 -23.30 -12.12 -5.50
N THR A 344 -24.48 -12.57 -5.10
CA THR A 344 -25.48 -11.75 -4.42
C THR A 344 -25.54 -12.16 -2.95
N PRO A 345 -25.01 -11.32 -2.02
CA PRO A 345 -24.93 -11.70 -0.60
C PRO A 345 -26.28 -11.99 0.05
N SER A 346 -27.35 -11.26 -0.32
CA SER A 346 -28.67 -11.42 0.27
C SER A 346 -29.35 -12.75 -0.06
N THR A 347 -29.03 -13.35 -1.20
CA THR A 347 -29.57 -14.65 -1.64
C THR A 347 -28.57 -15.79 -1.48
N ASN A 348 -27.31 -15.47 -1.17
CA ASN A 348 -26.19 -16.43 -1.10
C ASN A 348 -26.06 -17.24 -2.39
N THR A 349 -26.12 -16.59 -3.55
CA THR A 349 -26.07 -17.26 -4.86
C THR A 349 -25.10 -16.59 -5.83
N TRP A 350 -24.53 -17.40 -6.74
CA TRP A 350 -23.77 -16.95 -7.90
C TRP A 350 -24.65 -16.93 -9.16
N ALA A 351 -24.46 -15.90 -9.96
CA ALA A 351 -24.98 -15.84 -11.34
C ALA A 351 -23.81 -15.60 -12.30
N ASN A 352 -23.88 -16.10 -13.53
CA ASN A 352 -22.90 -15.75 -14.55
C ASN A 352 -23.03 -14.28 -14.91
N GLY A 353 -21.89 -13.59 -14.95
CA GLY A 353 -21.76 -12.24 -15.47
C GLY A 353 -21.41 -12.26 -16.96
N PRO A 354 -21.35 -11.07 -17.61
CA PRO A 354 -20.87 -10.96 -18.98
C PRO A 354 -19.37 -11.31 -19.03
N ALA A 355 -18.97 -12.05 -20.07
CA ALA A 355 -17.55 -12.37 -20.25
C ALA A 355 -16.73 -11.10 -20.47
N MET A 356 -15.52 -11.05 -19.88
CA MET A 356 -14.55 -10.00 -20.19
C MET A 356 -14.14 -10.10 -21.67
N PRO A 357 -13.79 -8.99 -22.32
CA PRO A 357 -13.22 -9.00 -23.66
C PRO A 357 -11.96 -9.86 -23.76
N SER A 358 -11.12 -9.87 -22.70
CA SER A 358 -9.87 -10.63 -22.65
C SER A 358 -9.78 -11.52 -21.42
N GLY A 359 -9.40 -12.79 -21.63
CA GLY A 359 -9.05 -13.71 -20.53
C GLY A 359 -7.75 -13.27 -19.86
N ARG A 360 -7.71 -13.31 -18.52
CA ARG A 360 -6.54 -12.87 -17.75
C ARG A 360 -6.44 -13.50 -16.37
N ALA A 361 -5.22 -13.59 -15.87
CA ALA A 361 -4.89 -13.95 -14.50
C ALA A 361 -3.90 -12.93 -13.91
N TYR A 362 -3.60 -12.98 -12.60
CA TYR A 362 -2.68 -12.05 -11.93
C TYR A 362 -3.02 -10.57 -12.13
N HIS A 363 -4.31 -10.23 -12.08
CA HIS A 363 -4.80 -8.85 -12.26
C HIS A 363 -5.47 -8.28 -11.00
N HIS A 364 -5.40 -8.97 -9.88
CA HIS A 364 -6.06 -8.55 -8.64
C HIS A 364 -5.47 -7.25 -8.05
N GLU A 365 -4.17 -7.01 -8.24
CA GLU A 365 -3.50 -5.77 -7.79
C GLU A 365 -3.61 -4.62 -8.80
N SER A 366 -4.01 -4.92 -10.03
CA SER A 366 -4.22 -3.94 -11.10
C SER A 366 -5.70 -3.67 -11.39
N GLN A 367 -6.58 -4.03 -10.45
CA GLN A 367 -8.01 -3.80 -10.50
C GLN A 367 -8.39 -2.61 -9.61
N VAL A 368 -9.06 -1.62 -10.19
CA VAL A 368 -9.38 -0.36 -9.52
C VAL A 368 -10.85 -0.01 -9.70
N THR A 369 -11.55 0.23 -8.59
CA THR A 369 -12.88 0.84 -8.62
C THR A 369 -12.75 2.34 -8.89
N LEU A 370 -13.34 2.79 -10.00
CA LEU A 370 -13.35 4.19 -10.42
C LEU A 370 -14.29 5.02 -9.54
N ALA A 371 -14.20 6.35 -9.65
CA ALA A 371 -15.01 7.27 -8.85
C ALA A 371 -16.53 7.12 -9.12
N ASP A 372 -16.92 6.71 -10.32
CA ASP A 372 -18.30 6.49 -10.75
C ASP A 372 -18.82 5.07 -10.47
N GLY A 373 -18.04 4.23 -9.81
CA GLY A 373 -18.38 2.86 -9.45
C GLY A 373 -18.10 1.81 -10.53
N ARG A 374 -17.65 2.22 -11.73
CA ARG A 374 -17.09 1.27 -12.72
C ARG A 374 -15.81 0.64 -12.18
N VAL A 375 -15.37 -0.45 -12.78
CA VAL A 375 -14.15 -1.17 -12.39
C VAL A 375 -13.22 -1.29 -13.59
N LEU A 376 -12.02 -0.70 -13.46
CA LEU A 376 -10.94 -0.88 -14.42
C LEU A 376 -10.15 -2.13 -14.05
N MET A 377 -9.87 -2.98 -15.03
CA MET A 377 -8.93 -4.09 -14.94
C MET A 377 -7.87 -3.91 -16.01
N SER A 378 -6.62 -3.76 -15.61
CA SER A 378 -5.52 -3.52 -16.56
C SER A 378 -4.52 -4.67 -16.56
N GLY A 379 -4.03 -5.05 -17.74
CA GLY A 379 -2.98 -6.04 -17.92
C GLY A 379 -3.29 -7.42 -17.32
N GLY A 380 -2.26 -8.04 -16.78
CA GLY A 380 -2.29 -9.41 -16.27
C GLY A 380 -1.58 -10.38 -17.21
N VAL A 381 -1.81 -11.68 -17.03
CA VAL A 381 -1.21 -12.76 -17.81
C VAL A 381 -2.30 -13.50 -18.58
N PHE A 382 -2.06 -13.74 -19.84
CA PHE A 382 -2.82 -14.67 -20.68
C PHE A 382 -2.10 -16.01 -20.76
N VAL A 383 -2.76 -17.07 -20.30
CA VAL A 383 -2.31 -18.46 -20.44
C VAL A 383 -3.17 -19.10 -21.55
N PRO A 384 -2.60 -19.48 -22.70
CA PRO A 384 -3.39 -19.93 -23.85
C PRO A 384 -4.04 -21.28 -23.63
N ASP A 385 -3.26 -22.28 -23.19
CA ASP A 385 -3.73 -23.65 -22.95
C ASP A 385 -2.73 -24.44 -22.10
N LEU A 386 -3.03 -25.72 -21.79
CA LEU A 386 -2.19 -26.58 -20.96
C LEU A 386 -0.83 -26.91 -21.62
N ILE A 387 -0.79 -27.12 -22.94
CA ILE A 387 0.42 -27.48 -23.67
C ILE A 387 1.35 -26.27 -23.78
N ASN A 388 0.79 -25.10 -23.98
CA ASN A 388 1.49 -23.84 -24.16
C ASN A 388 1.52 -22.98 -22.88
N ALA A 389 1.31 -23.57 -21.70
CA ALA A 389 1.33 -22.81 -20.43
C ALA A 389 2.65 -22.08 -20.19
N LEU A 390 3.78 -22.62 -20.73
CA LEU A 390 5.08 -21.97 -20.72
C LEU A 390 5.16 -20.73 -21.64
N ASN A 391 4.22 -20.59 -22.57
CA ASN A 391 4.09 -19.42 -23.45
C ASN A 391 3.10 -18.38 -22.88
N ALA A 392 2.73 -18.50 -21.60
CA ALA A 392 1.94 -17.48 -20.93
C ALA A 392 2.62 -16.13 -21.06
N THR A 393 1.86 -15.11 -21.46
CA THR A 393 2.41 -13.78 -21.76
C THR A 393 1.63 -12.69 -21.05
N SER A 394 2.28 -11.59 -20.72
CA SER A 394 1.61 -10.38 -20.26
C SER A 394 0.73 -9.79 -21.36
N ILE A 395 -0.30 -9.05 -21.01
CA ILE A 395 -1.23 -8.43 -21.97
C ILE A 395 -1.32 -6.91 -21.78
N ALA A 396 -1.57 -6.20 -22.89
CA ALA A 396 -1.84 -4.76 -22.90
C ALA A 396 -3.34 -4.45 -22.73
N ALA A 397 -4.21 -5.46 -22.87
CA ALA A 397 -5.63 -5.29 -22.74
C ALA A 397 -5.99 -4.73 -21.36
N ALA A 398 -6.88 -3.75 -21.36
CA ALA A 398 -7.54 -3.23 -20.17
C ALA A 398 -9.04 -3.17 -20.44
N ASP A 399 -9.85 -3.52 -19.45
CA ASP A 399 -11.30 -3.62 -19.60
C ASP A 399 -11.98 -2.84 -18.49
N VAL A 400 -13.01 -2.09 -18.83
CA VAL A 400 -13.82 -1.34 -17.87
C VAL A 400 -15.18 -2.00 -17.74
N TYR A 401 -15.50 -2.49 -16.55
CA TYR A 401 -16.81 -3.04 -16.21
C TYR A 401 -17.74 -1.96 -15.65
N ASN A 402 -18.96 -1.90 -16.17
CA ASN A 402 -20.00 -1.06 -15.62
C ASN A 402 -21.06 -1.93 -14.89
N PRO A 403 -21.12 -1.87 -13.54
CA PRO A 403 -22.07 -2.70 -12.78
C PRO A 403 -23.53 -2.28 -12.95
N THR A 404 -23.81 -1.06 -13.40
CA THR A 404 -25.18 -0.58 -13.63
C THR A 404 -25.77 -1.16 -14.92
N THR A 405 -24.98 -1.18 -16.00
CA THR A 405 -25.42 -1.73 -17.30
C THR A 405 -25.08 -3.20 -17.45
N ASN A 406 -24.25 -3.75 -16.56
CA ASN A 406 -23.72 -5.12 -16.61
C ASN A 406 -22.98 -5.40 -17.93
N THR A 407 -22.13 -4.46 -18.35
CA THR A 407 -21.38 -4.53 -19.62
C THR A 407 -19.91 -4.23 -19.44
N TRP A 408 -19.09 -4.73 -20.38
CA TRP A 408 -17.68 -4.43 -20.51
C TRP A 408 -17.40 -3.47 -21.66
N VAL A 409 -16.45 -2.59 -21.47
CA VAL A 409 -15.86 -1.76 -22.53
C VAL A 409 -14.36 -2.04 -22.56
N ALA A 410 -13.87 -2.52 -23.70
CA ALA A 410 -12.45 -2.76 -23.91
C ALA A 410 -11.70 -1.45 -24.11
N THR A 411 -10.47 -1.40 -23.59
CA THR A 411 -9.47 -0.39 -23.88
C THR A 411 -8.09 -1.05 -23.87
N THR A 412 -7.06 -0.33 -24.28
CA THR A 412 -5.74 -0.94 -24.43
C THR A 412 -4.65 0.04 -23.99
N MET A 413 -3.76 -0.40 -23.12
CA MET A 413 -2.55 0.32 -22.76
C MET A 413 -1.55 0.30 -23.93
N SER A 414 -0.63 1.23 -23.95
CA SER A 414 0.50 1.27 -24.92
C SER A 414 1.44 0.08 -24.80
N ARG A 415 1.53 -0.52 -23.59
CA ARG A 415 2.43 -1.66 -23.30
C ARG A 415 1.70 -2.77 -22.57
N GLN A 416 2.05 -4.00 -22.91
CA GLN A 416 1.64 -5.17 -22.13
C GLN A 416 2.35 -5.19 -20.78
N ARG A 417 1.66 -5.65 -19.73
CA ARG A 417 2.26 -5.73 -18.38
C ARG A 417 1.52 -6.66 -17.43
N THR A 418 2.27 -7.26 -16.52
CA THR A 418 1.78 -7.97 -15.34
C THR A 418 2.56 -7.56 -14.11
N GLY A 419 2.05 -7.76 -12.91
CA GLY A 419 2.71 -7.36 -11.66
C GLY A 419 2.96 -5.84 -11.57
N HIS A 420 2.20 -5.04 -12.31
CA HIS A 420 2.19 -3.58 -12.19
C HIS A 420 1.21 -3.15 -11.11
N SER A 421 1.39 -1.96 -10.61
CA SER A 421 0.40 -1.33 -9.72
C SER A 421 -0.58 -0.45 -10.49
N ALA A 422 -1.82 -0.36 -9.99
CA ALA A 422 -2.81 0.59 -10.49
C ALA A 422 -3.40 1.37 -9.30
N THR A 423 -3.33 2.68 -9.34
CA THR A 423 -3.75 3.55 -8.23
C THR A 423 -4.62 4.68 -8.74
N ARG A 424 -5.80 4.84 -8.14
CA ARG A 424 -6.68 5.97 -8.43
C ARG A 424 -6.23 7.22 -7.65
N LEU A 425 -6.04 8.31 -8.39
CA LEU A 425 -5.75 9.63 -7.86
C LEU A 425 -7.01 10.33 -7.32
N ALA A 426 -6.81 11.42 -6.59
CA ALA A 426 -7.92 12.23 -6.06
C ALA A 426 -8.80 12.85 -7.15
N ASN A 427 -8.24 13.18 -8.33
CA ASN A 427 -8.98 13.70 -9.49
C ASN A 427 -9.79 12.63 -10.25
N GLY A 428 -9.67 11.35 -9.87
CA GLY A 428 -10.34 10.21 -10.46
C GLY A 428 -9.57 9.47 -11.56
N ASP A 429 -8.47 9.99 -12.06
CA ASP A 429 -7.58 9.29 -12.99
C ASP A 429 -6.94 8.08 -12.32
N VAL A 430 -6.51 7.09 -13.11
CA VAL A 430 -5.78 5.93 -12.60
C VAL A 430 -4.37 5.94 -13.16
N ILE A 431 -3.39 5.85 -12.27
CA ILE A 431 -1.97 5.71 -12.65
C ILE A 431 -1.57 4.25 -12.56
N VAL A 432 -0.94 3.78 -13.63
CA VAL A 432 -0.39 2.43 -13.74
C VAL A 432 1.13 2.53 -13.85
N CYS A 433 1.84 1.87 -12.93
CA CYS A 433 3.29 1.96 -12.83
C CYS A 433 3.96 0.61 -13.01
N GLY A 434 5.07 0.58 -13.78
CA GLY A 434 5.95 -0.57 -13.91
C GLY A 434 5.28 -1.81 -14.47
N GLY A 435 5.67 -2.94 -13.94
CA GLY A 435 5.25 -4.28 -14.34
C GLY A 435 6.35 -5.02 -15.11
N ALA A 436 6.01 -6.21 -15.61
CA ALA A 436 6.87 -7.00 -16.47
C ALA A 436 6.13 -7.31 -17.77
N GLU A 437 6.83 -7.25 -18.91
CA GLU A 437 6.29 -7.52 -20.23
C GLU A 437 6.96 -8.73 -20.88
N GLY A 438 6.22 -9.42 -21.75
CA GLY A 438 6.69 -10.56 -22.50
C GLY A 438 6.19 -11.91 -21.96
N VAL A 439 6.83 -12.97 -22.41
CA VAL A 439 6.53 -14.35 -21.99
C VAL A 439 6.98 -14.54 -20.54
N VAL A 440 6.17 -15.19 -19.72
CA VAL A 440 6.33 -15.28 -18.26
C VAL A 440 7.74 -15.72 -17.81
N ASN A 441 8.36 -16.66 -18.52
CA ASN A 441 9.69 -17.17 -18.17
C ASN A 441 10.87 -16.32 -18.68
N SER A 442 10.59 -15.27 -19.46
CA SER A 442 11.59 -14.36 -20.04
C SER A 442 11.12 -12.91 -20.04
N GLN A 443 10.33 -12.54 -19.05
CA GLN A 443 9.79 -11.19 -18.91
C GLN A 443 10.88 -10.16 -18.66
N ILE A 444 10.68 -8.99 -19.24
CA ILE A 444 11.49 -7.81 -18.97
C ILE A 444 10.72 -6.89 -18.03
N VAL A 445 11.34 -6.57 -16.91
CA VAL A 445 10.80 -5.57 -15.97
C VAL A 445 10.90 -4.19 -16.60
N ILE A 446 9.81 -3.42 -16.54
CA ILE A 446 9.71 -2.11 -17.19
C ILE A 446 9.53 -0.98 -16.17
N ASN A 447 9.93 0.22 -16.58
CA ASN A 447 9.76 1.46 -15.82
C ASN A 447 8.64 2.36 -16.37
N ALA A 448 7.82 1.85 -17.28
CA ALA A 448 6.78 2.63 -17.95
C ALA A 448 5.66 3.03 -16.98
N VAL A 449 5.20 4.26 -17.11
CA VAL A 449 4.04 4.83 -16.39
C VAL A 449 2.97 5.21 -17.40
N ALA A 450 1.73 4.90 -17.12
CA ALA A 450 0.59 5.30 -17.94
C ALA A 450 -0.55 5.83 -17.07
N ARG A 451 -1.28 6.80 -17.59
CA ARG A 451 -2.49 7.37 -16.98
C ARG A 451 -3.72 6.96 -17.77
N PHE A 452 -4.70 6.43 -17.09
CA PHE A 452 -6.05 6.20 -17.61
C PHE A 452 -6.96 7.33 -17.16
N ALA A 453 -7.64 7.98 -18.12
CA ALA A 453 -8.66 8.99 -17.88
C ALA A 453 -10.06 8.36 -18.04
N PRO A 454 -10.81 8.12 -16.94
CA PRO A 454 -12.10 7.42 -16.99
C PRO A 454 -13.18 8.15 -17.81
N ALA A 455 -13.12 9.50 -17.85
CA ALA A 455 -14.11 10.32 -18.58
C ALA A 455 -14.04 10.11 -20.09
N SER A 456 -12.84 9.94 -20.65
CA SER A 456 -12.60 9.72 -22.09
C SER A 456 -12.33 8.26 -22.45
N ASN A 457 -12.21 7.38 -21.45
CA ASN A 457 -11.81 5.98 -21.62
C ASN A 457 -10.48 5.85 -22.40
N SER A 458 -9.52 6.75 -22.14
CA SER A 458 -8.26 6.85 -22.90
C SER A 458 -7.04 6.73 -22.01
N TRP A 459 -5.95 6.29 -22.64
CA TRP A 459 -4.63 6.14 -22.03
C TRP A 459 -3.66 7.20 -22.54
N THR A 460 -2.77 7.65 -21.65
CA THR A 460 -1.66 8.56 -21.97
C THR A 460 -0.41 8.07 -21.25
N ASP A 461 0.68 7.89 -21.99
CA ASP A 461 1.96 7.57 -21.38
C ASP A 461 2.53 8.79 -20.66
N LEU A 462 3.11 8.54 -19.50
CA LEU A 462 3.77 9.54 -18.67
C LEU A 462 5.29 9.28 -18.65
N PRO A 463 6.11 10.23 -18.20
CA PRO A 463 7.53 10.00 -17.98
C PRO A 463 7.79 8.72 -17.17
N ALA A 464 8.81 7.98 -17.56
CA ALA A 464 9.15 6.70 -16.94
C ALA A 464 9.64 6.87 -15.50
N LEU A 465 9.53 5.81 -14.71
CA LEU A 465 10.19 5.69 -13.41
C LEU A 465 11.70 5.75 -13.56
N VAL A 466 12.39 6.10 -12.49
CA VAL A 466 13.86 6.06 -12.43
C VAL A 466 14.34 4.61 -12.61
N GLU A 467 13.68 3.66 -11.94
CA GLU A 467 14.05 2.24 -12.03
C GLU A 467 12.90 1.36 -12.52
N PRO A 468 13.20 0.33 -13.33
CA PRO A 468 12.23 -0.70 -13.68
C PRO A 468 11.78 -1.45 -12.41
N ARG A 469 10.45 -1.70 -12.29
CA ARG A 469 9.91 -2.45 -11.14
C ARG A 469 8.65 -3.22 -11.47
N ALA A 470 8.53 -4.42 -10.88
CA ALA A 470 7.33 -5.25 -10.94
C ALA A 470 7.07 -5.86 -9.56
N ALA A 471 5.84 -6.27 -9.29
CA ALA A 471 5.42 -6.82 -7.99
C ALA A 471 5.78 -5.88 -6.80
N HIS A 472 5.68 -4.59 -7.01
CA HIS A 472 5.92 -3.54 -6.02
C HIS A 472 4.61 -3.09 -5.38
N VAL A 473 4.71 -2.44 -4.23
CA VAL A 473 3.57 -1.78 -3.56
C VAL A 473 3.47 -0.34 -4.03
N ALA A 474 2.27 0.11 -4.38
CA ALA A 474 1.97 1.50 -4.69
C ALA A 474 0.95 2.07 -3.71
N ARG A 475 1.20 3.28 -3.21
CA ARG A 475 0.28 3.94 -2.27
C ARG A 475 0.19 5.43 -2.52
N LEU A 476 -1.06 5.90 -2.70
CA LEU A 476 -1.32 7.34 -2.72
C LEU A 476 -1.18 7.90 -1.31
N LEU A 477 -0.37 8.94 -1.17
CA LEU A 477 -0.13 9.64 0.08
C LEU A 477 -1.15 10.77 0.27
N PRO A 478 -1.32 11.29 1.50
CA PRO A 478 -2.28 12.35 1.78
C PRO A 478 -2.07 13.65 0.99
N ASP A 479 -0.84 13.89 0.53
CA ASP A 479 -0.44 15.03 -0.28
C ASP A 479 -0.62 14.81 -1.79
N ASN A 480 -1.34 13.75 -2.18
CA ASN A 480 -1.57 13.33 -3.56
C ASN A 480 -0.31 12.87 -4.32
N SER A 481 0.82 12.67 -3.64
CA SER A 481 1.96 11.97 -4.25
C SER A 481 1.76 10.45 -4.16
N LEU A 482 2.35 9.70 -5.11
CA LEU A 482 2.31 8.24 -5.15
C LEU A 482 3.67 7.69 -4.78
N VAL A 483 3.75 6.94 -3.68
CA VAL A 483 4.96 6.21 -3.32
C VAL A 483 4.93 4.81 -3.89
N LEU A 484 6.04 4.39 -4.49
CA LEU A 484 6.29 3.03 -4.97
C LEU A 484 7.38 2.39 -4.09
N LEU A 485 7.08 1.23 -3.51
CA LEU A 485 7.96 0.53 -2.58
C LEU A 485 8.30 -0.85 -3.13
N GLY A 486 9.60 -1.11 -3.32
CA GLY A 486 10.09 -2.38 -3.85
C GLY A 486 9.98 -2.54 -5.38
N PRO A 487 10.24 -3.75 -5.90
CA PRO A 487 10.77 -4.91 -5.18
C PRO A 487 12.19 -4.63 -4.65
N GLY A 488 12.57 -5.37 -3.61
CA GLY A 488 13.83 -5.07 -2.92
C GLY A 488 13.67 -3.87 -1.96
N THR A 489 14.76 -3.16 -1.72
CA THR A 489 14.82 -2.00 -0.82
C THR A 489 14.68 -0.65 -1.54
N THR A 490 14.50 -0.66 -2.86
CA THR A 490 14.34 0.57 -3.65
C THR A 490 12.92 1.11 -3.59
N SER A 491 12.80 2.42 -3.66
CA SER A 491 11.51 3.10 -3.66
C SER A 491 11.58 4.41 -4.44
N GLU A 492 10.43 4.86 -4.92
CA GLU A 492 10.29 6.11 -5.68
C GLU A 492 9.04 6.87 -5.25
N LEU A 493 9.07 8.17 -5.46
CA LEU A 493 7.95 9.07 -5.23
C LEU A 493 7.58 9.77 -6.55
N LEU A 494 6.31 9.70 -6.93
CA LEU A 494 5.74 10.41 -8.08
C LEU A 494 4.85 11.54 -7.57
N HIS A 495 4.92 12.69 -8.21
CA HIS A 495 4.09 13.85 -7.90
C HIS A 495 3.05 14.08 -9.02
N PHE A 496 1.79 14.41 -8.64
CA PHE A 496 0.67 14.65 -9.54
C PHE A 496 -0.06 15.96 -9.22
#